data_69d5d827157f56fd42042b7da5dae66b
#
_entry.id   69d5d827157f56fd42042b7da5dae66b
#
_cell.length_a   1.000
_cell.length_b   1.000
_cell.length_c   1.000
_cell.angle_alpha   90.00
_cell.angle_beta   90.00
_cell.angle_gamma   90.00
#
_symmetry.space_group_name_H-M   'P 1'
#
loop_
_entity.id
_entity.type
_entity.pdbx_description
1 polymer ?
#
loop_
_entity_poly.entity_id
_entity_poly.type
_entity_poly.pdbx_seq_one_letter_code
_entity_poly.pdbx_strand_id
1 'polypeptide(L)'
;MPEDEITNSGGGTIVNMEELYMADPDVIVLTTGGPYNDLEKKSSGWSVLNAVKSGSYYEIPNLPYCWLSGPPSINRVIGIWWLGNLVYPDIYDYDMIEKAKEFYSLFWNYDLTDEEAKEMLANSTLKQRREF
;
A
#
# COMPACT_ATOMS: atom_id res chain seq x y z
N MET A 1 7.51 6.91 31.12
CA MET A 1 7.02 6.44 29.83
C MET A 1 5.68 5.78 30.06
N PRO A 2 4.66 6.18 29.39
CA PRO A 2 3.41 5.46 29.51
C PRO A 2 3.66 4.04 29.06
N GLU A 3 3.25 3.13 29.89
CA GLU A 3 3.34 1.69 29.70
C GLU A 3 2.38 1.19 28.62
N ASP A 4 2.04 2.06 27.71
CA ASP A 4 0.96 1.91 26.75
C ASP A 4 1.48 1.58 25.36
N GLU A 5 2.64 0.95 25.30
CA GLU A 5 3.01 0.19 24.12
C GLU A 5 2.08 -1.00 24.02
N ILE A 6 0.83 -0.70 23.72
CA ILE A 6 -0.14 -1.72 23.43
C ILE A 6 0.25 -2.30 22.09
N THR A 7 1.02 -3.35 22.13
CA THR A 7 1.08 -4.25 20.99
C THR A 7 -0.33 -4.79 20.79
N ASN A 8 -0.96 -4.41 19.71
CA ASN A 8 -2.24 -5.01 19.38
C ASN A 8 -2.01 -6.49 19.02
N SER A 9 -3.04 -7.28 19.11
CA SER A 9 -2.99 -8.72 18.85
C SER A 9 -2.53 -9.12 17.44
N GLY A 10 -2.29 -8.16 16.57
CA GLY A 10 -1.79 -8.36 15.22
C GLY A 10 -0.29 -8.13 15.06
N GLY A 11 0.43 -7.90 16.15
CA GLY A 11 1.87 -7.67 16.12
C GLY A 11 2.27 -6.25 15.67
N GLY A 12 1.33 -5.33 15.56
CA GLY A 12 1.60 -3.93 15.28
C GLY A 12 1.96 -3.17 16.56
N THR A 13 2.71 -2.08 16.42
CA THR A 13 3.04 -1.16 17.51
C THR A 13 2.34 0.18 17.26
N ILE A 14 1.77 0.76 18.32
CA ILE A 14 1.23 2.11 18.24
C ILE A 14 2.41 3.07 18.26
N VAL A 15 2.51 3.90 17.21
CA VAL A 15 3.49 4.98 17.12
C VAL A 15 2.77 6.32 17.16
N ASN A 16 3.37 7.30 17.79
CA ASN A 16 2.86 8.67 17.75
C ASN A 16 3.49 9.43 16.57
N MET A 17 2.98 10.63 16.31
CA MET A 17 3.47 11.44 15.19
C MET A 17 4.93 11.89 15.38
N GLU A 18 5.40 12.09 16.61
CA GLU A 18 6.80 12.46 16.86
C GLU A 18 7.76 11.34 16.48
N GLU A 19 7.42 10.11 16.84
CA GLU A 19 8.19 8.93 16.44
C GLU A 19 8.21 8.76 14.92
N LEU A 20 7.09 9.01 14.28
CA LEU A 20 6.99 8.96 12.82
C LEU A 20 7.85 10.04 12.16
N TYR A 21 7.89 11.25 12.72
CA TYR A 21 8.76 12.32 12.26
C TYR A 21 10.25 11.99 12.43
N MET A 22 10.60 11.36 13.53
CA MET A 22 11.98 10.92 13.79
C MET A 22 12.40 9.81 12.81
N ALA A 23 11.50 8.91 12.49
CA ALA A 23 11.76 7.82 11.54
C ALA A 23 11.85 8.33 10.10
N ASP A 24 11.06 9.35 9.75
CA ASP A 24 10.96 10.00 8.45
C ASP A 24 11.06 9.01 7.27
N PRO A 25 10.12 8.08 7.13
CA PRO A 25 10.21 7.00 6.16
C PRO A 25 10.18 7.52 4.72
N ASP A 26 10.91 6.84 3.83
CA ASP A 26 10.92 7.13 2.40
C ASP A 26 9.63 6.68 1.69
N VAL A 27 8.99 5.65 2.22
CA VAL A 27 7.75 5.07 1.66
C VAL A 27 6.78 4.78 2.80
N ILE A 28 5.52 5.15 2.62
CA ILE A 28 4.43 4.83 3.54
C ILE A 28 3.43 3.93 2.82
N VAL A 29 3.10 2.81 3.46
CA VAL A 29 2.10 1.87 2.97
C VAL A 29 0.96 1.82 3.98
N LEU A 30 -0.25 2.04 3.50
CA LEU A 30 -1.45 2.21 4.32
C LEU A 30 -2.45 1.08 4.06
N THR A 31 -3.14 0.67 5.10
CA THR A 31 -4.29 -0.23 4.94
C THR A 31 -5.49 0.51 4.36
N THR A 32 -6.35 -0.21 3.66
CA THR A 32 -7.62 0.34 3.14
C THR A 32 -8.46 0.92 4.28
N GLY A 33 -8.97 2.11 4.07
CA GLY A 33 -9.72 2.84 5.09
C GLY A 33 -8.86 3.59 6.11
N GLY A 34 -7.53 3.57 5.92
CA GLY A 34 -6.59 4.37 6.72
C GLY A 34 -6.55 5.84 6.27
N PRO A 35 -5.53 6.58 6.70
CA PRO A 35 -5.46 8.04 6.50
C PRO A 35 -5.00 8.46 5.10
N TYR A 36 -5.21 7.66 4.05
CA TYR A 36 -4.74 7.97 2.70
C TYR A 36 -5.21 9.36 2.22
N ASN A 37 -6.49 9.67 2.44
CA ASN A 37 -7.04 10.97 2.04
C ASN A 37 -6.43 12.14 2.82
N ASP A 38 -6.03 11.93 4.06
CA ASP A 38 -5.36 12.95 4.86
C ASP A 38 -3.96 13.26 4.31
N LEU A 39 -3.25 12.22 3.85
CA LEU A 39 -1.97 12.39 3.18
C LEU A 39 -2.14 13.09 1.83
N GLU A 40 -3.14 12.73 1.04
CA GLU A 40 -3.46 13.39 -0.24
C GLU A 40 -3.73 14.89 -0.06
N LYS A 41 -4.48 15.24 0.97
CA LYS A 41 -4.78 16.64 1.31
C LYS A 41 -3.62 17.36 1.98
N LYS A 42 -2.53 16.65 2.27
CA LYS A 42 -1.39 17.15 3.05
C LYS A 42 -1.85 17.81 4.35
N SER A 43 -2.78 17.16 5.04
CA SER A 43 -3.34 17.62 6.29
C SER A 43 -2.25 17.85 7.33
N SER A 44 -2.56 18.69 8.31
CA SER A 44 -1.65 19.04 9.40
C SER A 44 -1.00 17.80 10.01
N GLY A 45 0.32 17.85 10.13
CA GLY A 45 1.12 16.74 10.65
C GLY A 45 1.70 15.82 9.57
N TRP A 46 0.93 15.46 8.54
CA TRP A 46 1.42 14.57 7.48
C TRP A 46 2.35 15.27 6.48
N SER A 47 2.11 16.55 6.22
CA SER A 47 2.87 17.34 5.22
C SER A 47 4.36 17.49 5.53
N VAL A 48 4.79 17.21 6.73
CA VAL A 48 6.19 17.32 7.16
C VAL A 48 7.03 16.15 6.66
N LEU A 49 6.42 14.98 6.50
CA LEU A 49 7.10 13.73 6.11
C LEU A 49 7.60 13.78 4.67
N ASN A 50 8.82 13.32 4.44
CA ASN A 50 9.41 13.25 3.11
C ASN A 50 8.62 12.35 2.16
N ALA A 51 8.11 11.23 2.63
CA ALA A 51 7.25 10.36 1.85
C ALA A 51 6.00 11.07 1.33
N VAL A 52 5.40 11.94 2.14
CA VAL A 52 4.21 12.73 1.75
C VAL A 52 4.59 13.83 0.76
N LYS A 53 5.72 14.50 0.98
CA LYS A 53 6.22 15.54 0.07
C LYS A 53 6.54 14.99 -1.31
N SER A 54 7.17 13.82 -1.37
CA SER A 54 7.54 13.14 -2.62
C SER A 54 6.38 12.37 -3.26
N GLY A 55 5.29 12.15 -2.55
CA GLY A 55 4.16 11.36 -3.00
C GLY A 55 4.37 9.85 -2.91
N SER A 56 5.30 9.40 -2.09
CA SER A 56 5.64 7.99 -1.90
C SER A 56 4.80 7.35 -0.81
N TYR A 57 3.49 7.44 -0.92
CA TYR A 57 2.54 6.80 -0.03
C TYR A 57 1.48 6.07 -0.85
N TYR A 58 1.13 4.86 -0.42
CA TYR A 58 0.30 3.95 -1.19
C TYR A 58 -0.66 3.20 -0.27
N GLU A 59 -1.86 2.93 -0.76
CA GLU A 59 -2.83 2.08 -0.08
C GLU A 59 -2.67 0.65 -0.57
N ILE A 60 -2.67 -0.31 0.35
CA ILE A 60 -2.57 -1.74 0.02
C ILE A 60 -3.85 -2.16 -0.70
N PRO A 61 -3.77 -2.80 -1.89
CA PRO A 61 -4.96 -3.34 -2.55
C PRO A 61 -5.67 -4.37 -1.67
N ASN A 62 -7.00 -4.40 -1.71
CA ASN A 62 -7.82 -5.20 -0.81
C ASN A 62 -9.09 -5.71 -1.52
N LEU A 63 -8.92 -6.71 -2.41
CA LEU A 63 -10.02 -7.42 -3.05
C LEU A 63 -9.60 -8.86 -3.40
N PRO A 64 -10.32 -9.89 -2.94
CA PRO A 64 -11.33 -9.85 -1.87
C PRO A 64 -10.72 -9.68 -0.47
N TYR A 65 -9.39 -9.82 -0.37
CA TYR A 65 -8.64 -9.69 0.88
C TYR A 65 -7.39 -8.82 0.68
N CYS A 66 -6.89 -8.28 1.78
CA CYS A 66 -5.67 -7.47 1.77
C CYS A 66 -4.46 -8.23 1.18
N TRP A 67 -3.67 -7.54 0.37
CA TRP A 67 -2.53 -8.16 -0.30
C TRP A 67 -1.30 -8.35 0.61
N LEU A 68 -1.17 -7.62 1.70
CA LEU A 68 -0.01 -7.74 2.60
C LEU A 68 -0.37 -8.14 4.03
N SER A 69 -1.42 -7.57 4.58
CA SER A 69 -1.77 -7.75 5.99
C SER A 69 -2.87 -8.80 6.20
N GLY A 70 -3.48 -8.81 7.37
CA GLY A 70 -4.54 -9.76 7.69
C GLY A 70 -5.91 -9.40 7.13
N PRO A 71 -6.80 -10.37 7.05
CA PRO A 71 -6.51 -11.77 7.31
C PRO A 71 -5.59 -12.38 6.25
N PRO A 72 -4.72 -13.34 6.64
CA PRO A 72 -3.82 -14.00 5.70
C PRO A 72 -4.59 -14.72 4.59
N SER A 73 -4.18 -14.51 3.35
CA SER A 73 -4.78 -15.17 2.20
C SER A 73 -3.74 -15.39 1.10
N ILE A 74 -4.15 -16.08 0.04
CA ILE A 74 -3.32 -16.25 -1.17
C ILE A 74 -2.95 -14.91 -1.81
N ASN A 75 -3.69 -13.86 -1.54
CA ASN A 75 -3.41 -12.52 -2.06
C ASN A 75 -2.04 -11.96 -1.63
N ARG A 76 -1.41 -12.53 -0.61
CA ARG A 76 -0.03 -12.18 -0.27
C ARG A 76 0.97 -12.52 -1.37
N VAL A 77 0.67 -13.46 -2.24
CA VAL A 77 1.53 -13.76 -3.40
C VAL A 77 1.62 -12.57 -4.33
N ILE A 78 0.47 -12.02 -4.74
CA ILE A 78 0.48 -10.81 -5.59
C ILE A 78 0.98 -9.58 -4.81
N GLY A 79 0.78 -9.55 -3.51
CA GLY A 79 1.28 -8.49 -2.63
C GLY A 79 2.80 -8.39 -2.62
N ILE A 80 3.52 -9.50 -2.68
CA ILE A 80 4.97 -9.52 -2.77
C ILE A 80 5.44 -8.88 -4.09
N TRP A 81 4.79 -9.22 -5.20
CA TRP A 81 5.07 -8.62 -6.51
C TRP A 81 4.79 -7.12 -6.52
N TRP A 82 3.67 -6.74 -5.96
CA TRP A 82 3.27 -5.34 -5.84
C TRP A 82 4.28 -4.53 -5.01
N LEU A 83 4.67 -5.04 -3.85
CA LEU A 83 5.62 -4.35 -2.97
C LEU A 83 6.99 -4.22 -3.64
N GLY A 84 7.47 -5.26 -4.30
CA GLY A 84 8.71 -5.21 -5.07
C GLY A 84 8.68 -4.13 -6.15
N ASN A 85 7.59 -4.04 -6.89
CA ASN A 85 7.42 -3.02 -7.92
C ASN A 85 7.37 -1.59 -7.34
N LEU A 86 6.82 -1.39 -6.13
CA LEU A 86 6.81 -0.10 -5.47
C LEU A 86 8.19 0.32 -4.97
N VAL A 87 8.89 -0.59 -4.30
CA VAL A 87 10.14 -0.26 -3.58
C VAL A 87 11.34 -0.27 -4.53
N TYR A 88 11.34 -1.18 -5.50
CA TYR A 88 12.43 -1.36 -6.46
C TYR A 88 11.91 -1.38 -7.90
N PRO A 89 11.33 -0.29 -8.39
CA PRO A 89 10.67 -0.27 -9.70
C PRO A 89 11.63 -0.52 -10.87
N ASP A 90 12.90 -0.19 -10.71
CA ASP A 90 13.91 -0.42 -11.75
C ASP A 90 14.35 -1.89 -11.88
N ILE A 91 14.19 -2.65 -10.80
CA ILE A 91 14.52 -4.07 -10.76
C ILE A 91 13.29 -4.91 -11.11
N TYR A 92 12.13 -4.57 -10.55
CA TYR A 92 10.87 -5.26 -10.73
C TYR A 92 9.93 -4.45 -11.61
N ASP A 93 10.40 -4.14 -12.81
CA ASP A 93 9.67 -3.33 -13.80
C ASP A 93 8.69 -4.20 -14.59
N TYR A 94 7.54 -4.50 -13.99
CA TYR A 94 6.44 -5.19 -14.66
C TYR A 94 5.13 -4.43 -14.48
N ASP A 95 4.21 -4.66 -15.41
CA ASP A 95 2.89 -4.06 -15.39
C ASP A 95 2.01 -4.74 -14.32
N MET A 96 1.67 -4.02 -13.25
CA MET A 96 0.86 -4.55 -12.16
C MET A 96 -0.59 -4.82 -12.57
N ILE A 97 -1.11 -4.14 -13.59
CA ILE A 97 -2.45 -4.45 -14.13
C ILE A 97 -2.44 -5.85 -14.75
N GLU A 98 -1.47 -6.13 -15.59
CA GLU A 98 -1.33 -7.46 -16.21
C GLU A 98 -1.04 -8.54 -15.15
N LYS A 99 -0.19 -8.26 -14.17
CA LYS A 99 0.09 -9.17 -13.06
C LYS A 99 -1.15 -9.46 -12.21
N ALA A 100 -1.94 -8.44 -11.91
CA ALA A 100 -3.20 -8.61 -11.17
C ALA A 100 -4.19 -9.47 -11.98
N LYS A 101 -4.36 -9.21 -13.26
CA LYS A 101 -5.24 -10.01 -14.15
C LYS A 101 -4.80 -11.47 -14.19
N GLU A 102 -3.52 -11.74 -14.36
CA GLU A 102 -2.95 -13.09 -14.34
C GLU A 102 -3.21 -13.79 -13.00
N PHE A 103 -2.93 -13.11 -11.88
CA PHE A 103 -3.14 -13.67 -10.55
C PHE A 103 -4.61 -14.03 -10.28
N TYR A 104 -5.54 -13.12 -10.57
CA TYR A 104 -6.96 -13.36 -10.34
C TYR A 104 -7.51 -14.48 -11.24
N SER A 105 -7.03 -14.58 -12.48
CA SER A 105 -7.39 -15.69 -13.38
C SER A 105 -6.90 -17.03 -12.82
N LEU A 106 -5.65 -17.10 -12.36
CA LEU A 106 -5.04 -18.34 -11.88
C LEU A 106 -5.57 -18.81 -10.52
N PHE A 107 -5.71 -17.90 -9.56
CA PHE A 107 -6.01 -18.24 -8.18
C PHE A 107 -7.47 -18.07 -7.78
N TRP A 108 -8.18 -17.16 -8.43
CA TRP A 108 -9.59 -16.88 -8.15
C TRP A 108 -10.53 -17.31 -9.27
N ASN A 109 -9.97 -17.80 -10.39
CA ASN A 109 -10.74 -18.14 -11.58
C ASN A 109 -11.68 -16.99 -12.00
N TYR A 110 -11.15 -15.77 -11.95
CA TYR A 110 -11.86 -14.54 -12.24
C TYR A 110 -11.13 -13.72 -13.30
N ASP A 111 -11.84 -13.38 -14.36
CA ASP A 111 -11.32 -12.56 -15.45
C ASP A 111 -11.43 -11.08 -15.09
N LEU A 112 -10.43 -10.56 -14.40
CA LEU A 112 -10.36 -9.16 -14.00
C LEU A 112 -10.24 -8.27 -15.25
N THR A 113 -11.13 -7.29 -15.37
CA THR A 113 -11.05 -6.32 -16.48
C THR A 113 -9.97 -5.28 -16.22
N ASP A 114 -9.54 -4.57 -17.27
CA ASP A 114 -8.57 -3.48 -17.11
C ASP A 114 -9.10 -2.37 -16.21
N GLU A 115 -10.39 -2.04 -16.34
CA GLU A 115 -11.05 -1.03 -15.52
C GLU A 115 -11.07 -1.42 -14.03
N GLU A 116 -11.44 -2.66 -13.74
CA GLU A 116 -11.43 -3.19 -12.37
C GLU A 116 -10.02 -3.18 -11.78
N ALA A 117 -9.01 -3.59 -12.56
CA ALA A 117 -7.62 -3.57 -12.14
C ALA A 117 -7.13 -2.14 -11.86
N LYS A 118 -7.45 -1.20 -12.73
CA LYS A 118 -7.10 0.22 -12.56
C LYS A 118 -7.75 0.81 -11.32
N GLU A 119 -9.03 0.53 -11.08
CA GLU A 119 -9.74 0.99 -9.91
C GLU A 119 -9.12 0.43 -8.63
N MET A 120 -8.84 -0.86 -8.60
CA MET A 120 -8.21 -1.53 -7.45
C MET A 120 -6.82 -0.96 -7.14
N LEU A 121 -6.04 -0.59 -8.16
CA LEU A 121 -4.67 -0.09 -8.03
C LEU A 121 -4.58 1.43 -8.00
N ALA A 122 -5.68 2.15 -8.00
CA ALA A 122 -5.70 3.62 -8.13
C ALA A 122 -4.86 4.34 -7.07
N ASN A 123 -4.89 3.87 -5.83
CA ASN A 123 -4.11 4.41 -4.72
C ASN A 123 -2.84 3.60 -4.41
N SER A 124 -2.52 2.64 -5.25
CA SER A 124 -1.56 1.57 -4.97
C SER A 124 -0.42 1.51 -5.97
N THR A 125 -0.31 2.44 -6.89
CA THR A 125 0.74 2.47 -7.91
C THR A 125 1.58 3.73 -7.81
N LEU A 126 2.81 3.66 -8.32
CA LEU A 126 3.69 4.83 -8.44
C LEU A 126 2.98 5.96 -9.18
N LYS A 127 3.05 7.18 -8.65
CA LYS A 127 2.31 8.33 -9.19
C LYS A 127 2.67 8.63 -10.64
N GLN A 128 3.92 8.45 -11.02
CA GLN A 128 4.36 8.58 -12.41
C GLN A 128 3.83 7.49 -13.36
N ARG A 129 3.23 6.43 -12.83
CA ARG A 129 2.64 5.34 -13.60
C ARG A 129 1.11 5.31 -13.55
N ARG A 130 0.49 6.32 -12.97
CA ARG A 130 -0.98 6.40 -12.85
C ARG A 130 -1.67 6.85 -14.13
N GLU A 131 -0.92 7.22 -15.15
CA GLU A 131 -1.46 7.52 -16.48
C GLU A 131 -1.70 6.23 -17.26
N PHE A 132 -2.74 5.51 -16.85
CA PHE A 132 -3.22 4.36 -17.62
C PHE A 132 -4.61 4.57 -18.11
#